data_7d2a632312568c02bc19777a91848ce3
#
_entry.id   7d2a632312568c02bc19777a91848ce3
#
_cell.length_a   1.000
_cell.length_b   1.000
_cell.length_c   1.000
_cell.angle_alpha   90.00
_cell.angle_beta   90.00
_cell.angle_gamma   90.00
#
_symmetry.space_group_name_H-M   'P 1'
#
loop_
_entity.id
_entity.type
_entity.pdbx_description
1 polymer ?
#
loop_
_entity_poly.entity_id
_entity_poly.type
_entity_poly.pdbx_seq_one_letter_code
_entity_poly.pdbx_strand_id
1 'polypeptide(L)'
;CIDPLAQVLIKPISEFGVDVAVGSMQRFGVPIGFGGPHAAYFACSEKYKRLIPGRIVGQTLSKNGEKSLRLALQTREQHIRREKATSNICTAQSLLAIISSFYAIYHGSSGLSQIAKRLVELRINLESCLVDLGFDIPNGTRFDSVDVYSEHSQKIHNEALKNGYNLRILPLGSTIEDSTGFGISLDELSNEKEIKDIVTFIATLLEKKEYLEHIKFDKVFHLESLALRSSKWMQQDIFTNYQSETELMRYIFRLAEKDFSLVDGMMPLGSCTMKLNSAAELSPVSWANLSSIHX
;
A
#
# COMPACT_ATOMS: atom_id res chain seq x y z
N CYS A 1 -13.56 0.21 2.14
CA CYS A 1 -12.14 -0.05 1.87
C CYS A 1 -11.43 1.26 1.63
N ILE A 2 -10.20 1.41 2.14
CA ILE A 2 -9.47 2.67 1.97
C ILE A 2 -7.96 2.40 1.85
N ASP A 3 -7.33 3.17 0.98
CA ASP A 3 -5.88 3.14 0.78
C ASP A 3 -5.19 3.86 1.95
N PRO A 4 -4.20 3.24 2.60
CA PRO A 4 -3.53 3.86 3.75
C PRO A 4 -2.74 5.12 3.39
N LEU A 5 -2.20 5.21 2.18
CA LEU A 5 -1.45 6.40 1.77
C LEU A 5 -2.40 7.56 1.42
N ALA A 6 -3.56 7.26 0.81
CA ALA A 6 -4.60 8.28 0.60
C ALA A 6 -5.06 8.84 1.96
N GLN A 7 -5.18 7.96 2.96
CA GLN A 7 -5.62 8.36 4.31
C GLN A 7 -4.66 9.37 4.97
N VAL A 8 -3.43 9.44 4.50
CA VAL A 8 -2.46 10.43 4.99
C VAL A 8 -2.92 11.86 4.68
N LEU A 9 -3.54 12.06 3.52
CA LEU A 9 -3.93 13.40 3.04
C LEU A 9 -5.33 13.81 3.45
N ILE A 10 -6.23 12.84 3.67
CA ILE A 10 -7.63 13.13 3.93
C ILE A 10 -7.99 12.94 5.40
N LYS A 11 -9.09 13.53 5.81
CA LYS A 11 -9.60 13.42 7.18
C LYS A 11 -9.67 11.95 7.62
N PRO A 12 -9.40 11.67 8.89
CA PRO A 12 -9.53 10.29 9.39
C PRO A 12 -10.89 9.69 9.03
N ILE A 13 -10.86 8.45 8.55
CA ILE A 13 -12.09 7.77 8.10
C ILE A 13 -13.15 7.72 9.22
N SER A 14 -12.72 7.74 10.47
CA SER A 14 -13.63 7.75 11.62
C SER A 14 -14.50 9.01 11.68
N GLU A 15 -14.03 10.12 11.11
CA GLU A 15 -14.80 11.37 11.09
C GLU A 15 -15.97 11.32 10.10
N PHE A 16 -15.99 10.30 9.24
CA PHE A 16 -17.09 10.06 8.31
C PHE A 16 -18.10 9.05 8.86
N GLY A 17 -18.01 8.69 10.15
CA GLY A 17 -18.94 7.78 10.81
C GLY A 17 -18.79 6.32 10.39
N VAL A 18 -17.65 5.93 9.88
CA VAL A 18 -17.38 4.57 9.43
C VAL A 18 -17.14 3.66 10.63
N ASP A 19 -17.79 2.50 10.65
CA ASP A 19 -17.66 1.52 11.73
C ASP A 19 -16.45 0.60 11.57
N VAL A 20 -16.13 0.25 10.32
CA VAL A 20 -15.04 -0.67 10.01
C VAL A 20 -14.29 -0.15 8.79
N ALA A 21 -12.96 -0.16 8.85
CA ALA A 21 -12.09 0.18 7.74
C ALA A 21 -11.14 -0.98 7.47
N VAL A 22 -10.99 -1.33 6.19
CA VAL A 22 -10.06 -2.38 5.74
C VAL A 22 -9.28 -1.87 4.52
N GLY A 23 -8.11 -2.41 4.32
CA GLY A 23 -7.31 -2.06 3.15
C GLY A 23 -6.04 -2.87 3.06
N SER A 24 -5.40 -2.78 1.90
CA SER A 24 -4.11 -3.39 1.67
C SER A 24 -3.00 -2.52 2.27
N MET A 25 -1.99 -3.16 2.84
CA MET A 25 -0.77 -2.47 3.29
C MET A 25 0.40 -2.73 2.33
N GLN A 26 0.13 -3.31 1.16
CA GLN A 26 1.19 -3.65 0.22
C GLN A 26 2.09 -2.46 -0.11
N ARG A 27 1.50 -1.28 -0.33
CA ARG A 27 2.28 -0.10 -0.68
C ARG A 27 3.14 0.45 0.48
N PHE A 28 3.01 -0.12 1.68
CA PHE A 28 3.90 0.19 2.80
C PHE A 28 5.07 -0.79 2.82
N GLY A 29 5.81 -0.84 1.70
CA GLY A 29 7.08 -1.56 1.61
C GLY A 29 7.00 -3.05 1.28
N VAL A 30 5.81 -3.59 1.03
CA VAL A 30 5.67 -5.00 0.68
C VAL A 30 5.76 -5.14 -0.84
N PRO A 31 6.75 -5.87 -1.37
CA PRO A 31 6.89 -6.02 -2.83
C PRO A 31 5.72 -6.78 -3.44
N ILE A 32 5.53 -6.63 -4.75
CA ILE A 32 4.52 -7.36 -5.50
C ILE A 32 4.76 -8.87 -5.38
N GLY A 33 6.03 -9.28 -5.47
CA GLY A 33 6.48 -10.61 -5.06
C GLY A 33 5.82 -11.78 -5.75
N PHE A 34 5.59 -11.70 -7.04
CA PHE A 34 4.99 -12.79 -7.83
C PHE A 34 3.61 -13.20 -7.30
N GLY A 35 2.82 -12.22 -6.89
CA GLY A 35 1.44 -12.45 -6.48
C GLY A 35 1.19 -12.62 -4.98
N GLY A 36 2.18 -12.38 -4.17
CA GLY A 36 1.94 -12.43 -2.74
C GLY A 36 3.10 -12.95 -1.94
N PRO A 37 2.99 -13.07 -0.61
CA PRO A 37 1.80 -12.79 0.22
C PRO A 37 1.57 -11.29 0.42
N HIS A 38 0.39 -10.94 0.90
CA HIS A 38 -0.02 -9.55 1.09
C HIS A 38 -0.14 -9.19 2.56
N ALA A 39 0.09 -7.91 2.87
CA ALA A 39 -0.23 -7.32 4.16
C ALA A 39 -1.55 -6.56 4.03
N ALA A 40 -2.31 -6.50 5.12
CA ALA A 40 -3.57 -5.77 5.16
C ALA A 40 -3.80 -5.23 6.56
N TYR A 41 -4.70 -4.27 6.66
CA TYR A 41 -5.13 -3.78 7.96
C TYR A 41 -6.63 -3.92 8.12
N PHE A 42 -7.04 -4.04 9.38
CA PHE A 42 -8.43 -4.05 9.80
C PHE A 42 -8.55 -3.13 11.00
N ALA A 43 -9.40 -2.14 10.91
CA ALA A 43 -9.67 -1.22 12.03
C ALA A 43 -11.17 -1.14 12.24
N CYS A 44 -11.60 -1.04 13.48
CA CYS A 44 -13.02 -0.92 13.79
C CYS A 44 -13.24 0.03 14.97
N SER A 45 -14.47 0.52 15.08
CA SER A 45 -14.87 1.31 16.24
C SER A 45 -14.90 0.42 17.49
N GLU A 46 -14.75 1.06 18.64
CA GLU A 46 -14.65 0.38 19.95
C GLU A 46 -15.77 -0.63 20.20
N LYS A 47 -16.97 -0.32 19.73
CA LYS A 47 -18.15 -1.18 19.96
C LYS A 47 -18.03 -2.57 19.32
N TYR A 48 -17.18 -2.71 18.29
CA TYR A 48 -17.02 -3.98 17.56
C TYR A 48 -15.79 -4.78 17.97
N LYS A 49 -14.99 -4.31 18.91
CA LYS A 49 -13.71 -4.96 19.28
C LYS A 49 -13.85 -6.43 19.69
N ARG A 50 -15.03 -6.83 20.19
CA ARG A 50 -15.27 -8.22 20.59
C ARG A 50 -15.73 -9.11 19.44
N LEU A 51 -16.03 -8.53 18.29
CA LEU A 51 -16.55 -9.26 17.11
C LEU A 51 -15.52 -9.44 16.00
N ILE A 52 -14.43 -8.67 16.03
CA ILE A 52 -13.43 -8.73 14.96
C ILE A 52 -12.69 -10.08 14.96
N PRO A 53 -12.26 -10.56 13.79
CA PRO A 53 -11.40 -11.74 13.72
C PRO A 53 -9.99 -11.41 14.19
N GLY A 54 -9.22 -12.45 14.49
CA GLY A 54 -7.82 -12.29 14.86
C GLY A 54 -7.61 -11.98 16.32
N ARG A 55 -6.38 -12.16 16.74
CA ARG A 55 -5.97 -11.92 18.12
C ARG A 55 -5.75 -10.43 18.36
N ILE A 56 -6.04 -10.01 19.59
CA ILE A 56 -5.80 -8.62 20.01
C ILE A 56 -4.75 -8.67 21.12
N VAL A 57 -3.69 -7.91 20.94
CA VAL A 57 -2.64 -7.75 21.97
C VAL A 57 -2.82 -6.40 22.63
N GLY A 58 -2.90 -6.41 23.95
CA GLY A 58 -3.02 -5.20 24.74
C GLY A 58 -1.77 -4.95 25.56
N GLN A 59 -1.64 -3.74 26.05
CA GLN A 59 -0.54 -3.35 26.93
C GLN A 59 -1.05 -3.35 28.38
N THR A 60 -0.25 -3.89 29.27
CA THR A 60 -0.53 -3.89 30.71
C THR A 60 0.78 -3.57 31.44
N LEU A 61 0.73 -3.54 32.76
CA LEU A 61 1.93 -3.39 33.59
C LEU A 61 2.26 -4.74 34.23
N SER A 62 3.53 -5.07 34.23
CA SER A 62 4.04 -6.24 34.92
C SER A 62 3.96 -6.01 36.43
N LYS A 63 4.25 -7.04 37.23
CA LYS A 63 4.31 -6.96 38.68
C LYS A 63 5.30 -5.88 39.14
N ASN A 64 6.33 -5.64 38.34
CA ASN A 64 7.38 -4.66 38.67
C ASN A 64 7.08 -3.26 38.09
N GLY A 65 5.89 -3.04 37.54
CA GLY A 65 5.50 -1.75 36.98
C GLY A 65 5.98 -1.50 35.53
N GLU A 66 6.62 -2.48 34.91
CA GLU A 66 7.11 -2.34 33.53
C GLU A 66 6.01 -2.63 32.55
N LYS A 67 6.06 -1.95 31.39
CA LYS A 67 5.13 -2.19 30.29
C LYS A 67 5.31 -3.62 29.77
N SER A 68 4.20 -4.33 29.62
CA SER A 68 4.19 -5.71 29.18
C SER A 68 3.05 -5.92 28.20
N LEU A 69 3.28 -6.71 27.17
CA LEU A 69 2.27 -7.05 26.17
C LEU A 69 1.63 -8.39 26.54
N ARG A 70 0.33 -8.48 26.33
CA ARG A 70 -0.38 -9.72 26.57
C ARG A 70 -1.59 -9.86 25.65
N LEU A 71 -2.00 -11.09 25.43
CA LEU A 71 -3.21 -11.39 24.67
C LEU A 71 -4.43 -10.84 25.42
N ALA A 72 -5.22 -10.01 24.75
CA ALA A 72 -6.41 -9.38 25.35
C ALA A 72 -7.70 -9.99 24.81
N LEU A 73 -8.78 -9.90 25.58
CA LEU A 73 -10.10 -10.41 25.20
C LEU A 73 -10.09 -11.89 24.81
N GLN A 74 -9.39 -12.70 25.59
CA GLN A 74 -9.19 -14.13 25.34
C GLN A 74 -10.50 -14.93 25.23
N THR A 75 -11.61 -14.41 25.77
CA THR A 75 -12.92 -15.10 25.67
C THR A 75 -13.39 -15.26 24.23
N ARG A 76 -12.77 -14.57 23.28
CA ARG A 76 -13.09 -14.72 21.84
C ARG A 76 -12.34 -15.90 21.19
N GLU A 77 -11.37 -16.47 21.88
CA GLU A 77 -10.46 -17.47 21.32
C GLU A 77 -11.06 -18.88 21.30
N GLN A 78 -10.59 -19.71 20.36
CA GLN A 78 -11.06 -21.09 20.18
C GLN A 78 -10.87 -21.97 21.39
N HIS A 79 -9.79 -21.78 22.14
CA HIS A 79 -9.53 -22.60 23.32
C HIS A 79 -10.54 -22.36 24.46
N ILE A 80 -11.33 -21.29 24.36
CA ILE A 80 -12.40 -20.98 25.32
C ILE A 80 -13.78 -21.22 24.71
N ARG A 81 -14.05 -20.63 23.55
CA ARG A 81 -15.39 -20.66 22.96
C ARG A 81 -15.63 -21.75 21.90
N ARG A 82 -14.59 -22.49 21.57
CA ARG A 82 -14.67 -23.57 20.59
C ARG A 82 -15.27 -23.06 19.27
N GLU A 83 -16.31 -23.69 18.74
CA GLU A 83 -16.95 -23.34 17.47
C GLU A 83 -17.61 -21.96 17.47
N LYS A 84 -17.84 -21.39 18.64
CA LYS A 84 -18.46 -20.04 18.77
C LYS A 84 -17.41 -18.93 18.85
N ALA A 85 -16.14 -19.27 18.65
CA ALA A 85 -15.06 -18.27 18.73
C ALA A 85 -15.13 -17.30 17.56
N THR A 86 -14.87 -16.02 17.82
CA THR A 86 -14.74 -15.01 16.76
C THR A 86 -13.28 -14.85 16.32
N SER A 87 -12.34 -15.39 17.09
CA SER A 87 -10.92 -15.40 16.73
C SER A 87 -10.50 -16.81 16.33
N ASN A 88 -10.45 -17.08 15.03
CA ASN A 88 -10.16 -18.39 14.45
C ASN A 88 -8.87 -18.42 13.62
N ILE A 89 -8.09 -17.35 13.64
CA ILE A 89 -6.89 -17.26 12.83
C ILE A 89 -5.74 -18.03 13.50
N CYS A 90 -5.19 -18.99 12.79
CA CYS A 90 -4.07 -19.78 13.27
C CYS A 90 -2.74 -19.06 13.11
N THR A 91 -2.46 -18.61 11.87
CA THR A 91 -1.18 -18.01 11.52
C THR A 91 -1.40 -16.60 10.95
N ALA A 92 -0.69 -15.62 11.50
CA ALA A 92 -0.74 -14.24 11.01
C ALA A 92 0.45 -13.97 10.07
N GLN A 93 0.28 -13.01 9.17
CA GLN A 93 1.34 -12.55 8.27
C GLN A 93 2.22 -11.54 9.01
N SER A 94 2.94 -11.98 10.01
CA SER A 94 3.67 -11.09 10.92
C SER A 94 4.84 -10.39 10.24
N LEU A 95 5.60 -11.07 9.38
CA LEU A 95 6.73 -10.43 8.69
C LEU A 95 6.27 -9.24 7.85
N LEU A 96 5.17 -9.40 7.12
CA LEU A 96 4.65 -8.32 6.27
C LEU A 96 4.13 -7.15 7.11
N ALA A 97 3.53 -7.45 8.26
CA ALA A 97 3.11 -6.41 9.21
C ALA A 97 4.32 -5.64 9.75
N ILE A 98 5.41 -6.36 10.03
CA ILE A 98 6.66 -5.76 10.49
C ILE A 98 7.25 -4.86 9.39
N ILE A 99 7.30 -5.33 8.14
CA ILE A 99 7.79 -4.54 7.00
C ILE A 99 6.98 -3.24 6.90
N SER A 100 5.65 -3.34 6.93
CA SER A 100 4.77 -2.17 6.85
C SER A 100 5.01 -1.19 8.01
N SER A 101 5.25 -1.73 9.20
CA SER A 101 5.56 -0.91 10.38
C SER A 101 6.88 -0.15 10.20
N PHE A 102 7.92 -0.84 9.71
CA PHE A 102 9.22 -0.20 9.48
C PHE A 102 9.16 0.83 8.36
N TYR A 103 8.35 0.60 7.33
CA TYR A 103 8.12 1.59 6.28
C TYR A 103 7.55 2.88 6.91
N ALA A 104 6.53 2.73 7.76
CA ALA A 104 5.91 3.87 8.45
C ALA A 104 6.91 4.57 9.39
N ILE A 105 7.74 3.79 10.11
CA ILE A 105 8.76 4.33 11.02
C ILE A 105 9.81 5.13 10.25
N TYR A 106 10.28 4.57 9.14
CA TYR A 106 11.33 5.20 8.32
C TYR A 106 10.88 6.52 7.73
N HIS A 107 9.69 6.55 7.12
CA HIS A 107 9.18 7.75 6.47
C HIS A 107 8.59 8.77 7.43
N GLY A 108 7.99 8.31 8.50
CA GLY A 108 7.29 9.19 9.44
C GLY A 108 6.11 9.91 8.78
N SER A 109 5.46 10.79 9.53
CA SER A 109 4.32 11.53 9.01
C SER A 109 4.71 12.47 7.88
N SER A 110 5.90 13.10 7.97
CA SER A 110 6.39 14.03 6.96
C SER A 110 6.69 13.32 5.63
N GLY A 111 7.45 12.21 5.68
CA GLY A 111 7.81 11.47 4.47
C GLY A 111 6.58 10.87 3.78
N LEU A 112 5.68 10.28 4.55
CA LEU A 112 4.45 9.72 3.98
C LEU A 112 3.59 10.82 3.33
N SER A 113 3.55 12.01 3.94
CA SER A 113 2.82 13.15 3.36
C SER A 113 3.43 13.59 2.03
N GLN A 114 4.77 13.64 1.96
CA GLN A 114 5.47 14.01 0.72
C GLN A 114 5.21 12.98 -0.39
N ILE A 115 5.27 11.69 -0.07
CA ILE A 115 5.00 10.61 -1.03
C ILE A 115 3.57 10.75 -1.57
N ALA A 116 2.60 10.91 -0.67
CA ALA A 116 1.19 10.99 -1.06
C ALA A 116 0.90 12.22 -1.92
N LYS A 117 1.48 13.37 -1.56
CA LYS A 117 1.31 14.61 -2.34
C LYS A 117 1.91 14.47 -3.73
N ARG A 118 3.11 13.90 -3.81
CA ARG A 118 3.79 13.67 -5.09
C ARG A 118 2.94 12.80 -6.01
N LEU A 119 2.32 11.74 -5.49
CA LEU A 119 1.43 10.90 -6.28
C LEU A 119 0.23 11.66 -6.83
N VAL A 120 -0.39 12.50 -6.00
CA VAL A 120 -1.50 13.34 -6.45
C VAL A 120 -1.03 14.31 -7.54
N GLU A 121 0.15 14.92 -7.39
CA GLU A 121 0.70 15.82 -8.41
C GLU A 121 0.93 15.10 -9.73
N LEU A 122 1.53 13.91 -9.69
CA LEU A 122 1.75 13.11 -10.90
C LEU A 122 0.42 12.76 -11.57
N ARG A 123 -0.58 12.36 -10.76
CA ARG A 123 -1.91 12.03 -11.28
C ARG A 123 -2.60 13.25 -11.92
N ILE A 124 -2.52 14.41 -11.29
CA ILE A 124 -3.14 15.64 -11.83
C ILE A 124 -2.48 16.00 -13.18
N ASN A 125 -1.16 15.88 -13.26
CA ASN A 125 -0.45 16.15 -14.51
C ASN A 125 -0.82 15.14 -15.60
N LEU A 126 -0.94 13.85 -15.25
CA LEU A 126 -1.41 12.83 -16.18
C LEU A 126 -2.81 13.16 -16.68
N GLU A 127 -3.73 13.51 -15.78
CA GLU A 127 -5.09 13.90 -16.14
C GLU A 127 -5.10 15.08 -17.14
N SER A 128 -4.31 16.11 -16.82
CA SER A 128 -4.21 17.29 -17.67
C SER A 128 -3.77 16.89 -19.10
N CYS A 129 -2.74 16.06 -19.20
CA CYS A 129 -2.26 15.57 -20.48
C CYS A 129 -3.33 14.80 -21.26
N LEU A 130 -4.07 13.94 -20.57
CA LEU A 130 -5.12 13.14 -21.20
C LEU A 130 -6.29 14.02 -21.68
N VAL A 131 -6.64 15.03 -20.90
CA VAL A 131 -7.67 16.01 -21.28
C VAL A 131 -7.20 16.79 -22.52
N ASP A 132 -5.93 17.22 -22.56
CA ASP A 132 -5.35 17.93 -23.71
C ASP A 132 -5.37 17.05 -24.97
N LEU A 133 -5.26 15.73 -24.81
CA LEU A 133 -5.39 14.77 -25.92
C LEU A 133 -6.86 14.54 -26.33
N GLY A 134 -7.80 15.17 -25.64
CA GLY A 134 -9.23 15.11 -25.98
C GLY A 134 -9.99 13.98 -25.30
N PHE A 135 -9.43 13.38 -24.26
CA PHE A 135 -10.16 12.36 -23.51
C PHE A 135 -11.10 12.98 -22.50
N ASP A 136 -12.25 12.34 -22.32
CA ASP A 136 -13.21 12.70 -21.30
C ASP A 136 -12.90 11.88 -20.04
N ILE A 137 -12.59 12.58 -18.94
CA ILE A 137 -12.29 11.94 -17.66
C ILE A 137 -13.47 12.21 -16.73
N PRO A 138 -14.11 11.15 -16.21
CA PRO A 138 -15.26 11.33 -15.33
C PRO A 138 -14.95 12.25 -14.14
N ASN A 139 -15.91 13.07 -13.76
CA ASN A 139 -15.76 13.95 -12.59
C ASN A 139 -15.61 13.13 -11.32
N GLY A 140 -14.82 13.62 -10.37
CA GLY A 140 -14.66 12.97 -9.08
C GLY A 140 -13.27 13.18 -8.48
N THR A 141 -13.19 13.00 -7.17
CA THR A 141 -11.92 13.08 -6.44
C THR A 141 -11.18 11.75 -6.58
N ARG A 142 -9.91 11.82 -6.93
CA ARG A 142 -9.06 10.63 -7.15
C ARG A 142 -7.76 10.77 -6.36
N PHE A 143 -7.17 9.64 -6.05
CA PHE A 143 -5.87 9.64 -5.38
C PHE A 143 -4.72 9.41 -6.39
N ASP A 144 -4.59 8.19 -6.90
CA ASP A 144 -3.44 7.79 -7.70
C ASP A 144 -3.81 7.15 -9.05
N SER A 145 -5.09 7.10 -9.38
CA SER A 145 -5.54 6.38 -10.57
C SER A 145 -6.44 7.27 -11.41
N VAL A 146 -6.37 7.08 -12.73
CA VAL A 146 -7.20 7.79 -13.71
C VAL A 146 -7.91 6.75 -14.56
N ASP A 147 -9.22 6.87 -14.67
CA ASP A 147 -10.03 6.06 -15.56
C ASP A 147 -10.48 6.93 -16.74
N VAL A 148 -10.34 6.42 -17.93
CA VAL A 148 -10.64 7.12 -19.19
C VAL A 148 -11.58 6.25 -20.02
N TYR A 149 -12.67 6.82 -20.51
CA TYR A 149 -13.55 6.13 -21.44
C TYR A 149 -13.30 6.64 -22.86
N SER A 150 -13.25 5.73 -23.83
CA SER A 150 -12.83 6.08 -25.20
C SER A 150 -13.27 5.01 -26.19
N GLU A 151 -13.77 5.46 -27.34
CA GLU A 151 -14.06 4.57 -28.47
C GLU A 151 -12.80 3.92 -29.04
N HIS A 152 -11.61 4.44 -28.70
CA HIS A 152 -10.33 3.88 -29.13
C HIS A 152 -9.78 2.84 -28.14
N SER A 153 -10.56 2.47 -27.11
CA SER A 153 -10.11 1.62 -26.01
C SER A 153 -9.43 0.34 -26.49
N GLN A 154 -10.07 -0.40 -27.38
CA GLN A 154 -9.53 -1.68 -27.88
C GLN A 154 -8.17 -1.48 -28.57
N LYS A 155 -8.10 -0.45 -29.43
CA LYS A 155 -6.85 -0.12 -30.13
C LYS A 155 -5.74 0.22 -29.16
N ILE A 156 -6.07 1.05 -28.15
CA ILE A 156 -5.11 1.49 -27.13
C ILE A 156 -4.59 0.26 -26.35
N HIS A 157 -5.47 -0.62 -25.89
CA HIS A 157 -5.07 -1.83 -25.15
C HIS A 157 -4.16 -2.73 -25.97
N ASN A 158 -4.55 -3.02 -27.22
CA ASN A 158 -3.78 -3.94 -28.07
C ASN A 158 -2.37 -3.40 -28.36
N GLU A 159 -2.27 -2.11 -28.64
CA GLU A 159 -0.96 -1.51 -28.93
C GLU A 159 -0.15 -1.27 -27.65
N ALA A 160 -0.83 -0.99 -26.50
CA ALA A 160 -0.18 -0.85 -25.20
C ALA A 160 0.55 -2.14 -24.85
N LEU A 161 -0.10 -3.29 -24.98
CA LEU A 161 0.51 -4.59 -24.68
C LEU A 161 1.77 -4.83 -25.53
N LYS A 162 1.72 -4.48 -26.82
CA LYS A 162 2.87 -4.64 -27.74
C LYS A 162 4.04 -3.74 -27.33
N ASN A 163 3.73 -2.62 -26.68
CA ASN A 163 4.73 -1.62 -26.26
C ASN A 163 5.09 -1.73 -24.76
N GLY A 164 4.68 -2.82 -24.10
CA GLY A 164 5.08 -3.09 -22.73
C GLY A 164 4.24 -2.40 -21.66
N TYR A 165 3.08 -1.86 -22.02
CA TYR A 165 2.17 -1.23 -21.07
C TYR A 165 0.98 -2.16 -20.81
N ASN A 166 0.68 -2.41 -19.55
CA ASN A 166 -0.47 -3.21 -19.13
C ASN A 166 -1.50 -2.30 -18.47
N LEU A 167 -2.40 -1.75 -19.26
CA LEU A 167 -3.43 -0.82 -18.77
C LEU A 167 -4.63 -1.60 -18.21
N ARG A 168 -5.26 -1.05 -17.18
CA ARG A 168 -6.45 -1.66 -16.58
C ARG A 168 -7.62 -1.57 -17.57
N ILE A 169 -8.28 -2.69 -17.83
CA ILE A 169 -9.42 -2.76 -18.74
C ILE A 169 -10.68 -2.25 -18.03
N LEU A 170 -11.46 -1.41 -18.71
CA LEU A 170 -12.73 -0.89 -18.19
C LEU A 170 -13.89 -1.26 -19.12
N PRO A 171 -15.04 -1.66 -18.54
CA PRO A 171 -15.28 -1.87 -17.10
C PRO A 171 -14.50 -3.06 -16.55
N LEU A 172 -14.31 -3.08 -15.24
CA LEU A 172 -13.56 -4.17 -14.60
C LEU A 172 -14.19 -5.53 -14.91
N GLY A 173 -13.35 -6.49 -15.26
CA GLY A 173 -13.79 -7.84 -15.60
C GLY A 173 -14.12 -8.06 -17.07
N SER A 174 -14.01 -7.01 -17.88
CA SER A 174 -14.21 -7.12 -19.34
C SER A 174 -12.96 -7.69 -20.03
N THR A 175 -13.14 -8.12 -21.27
CA THR A 175 -12.04 -8.42 -22.18
C THR A 175 -11.61 -7.15 -22.90
N ILE A 176 -10.52 -7.22 -23.65
CA ILE A 176 -10.08 -6.08 -24.48
C ILE A 176 -11.13 -5.78 -25.55
N GLU A 177 -11.72 -6.83 -26.12
CA GLU A 177 -12.75 -6.71 -27.16
C GLU A 177 -14.02 -6.01 -26.65
N ASP A 178 -14.31 -6.14 -25.37
CA ASP A 178 -15.48 -5.52 -24.76
C ASP A 178 -15.15 -4.22 -24.02
N SER A 179 -13.91 -3.77 -24.09
CA SER A 179 -13.47 -2.60 -23.34
C SER A 179 -14.07 -1.30 -23.89
N THR A 180 -14.51 -0.45 -23.00
CA THR A 180 -15.00 0.90 -23.31
C THR A 180 -14.09 1.97 -22.74
N GLY A 181 -12.99 1.55 -22.09
CA GLY A 181 -12.06 2.48 -21.49
C GLY A 181 -10.82 1.78 -20.97
N PHE A 182 -9.92 2.58 -20.44
CA PHE A 182 -8.69 2.08 -19.82
C PHE A 182 -8.39 2.88 -18.55
N GLY A 183 -7.68 2.23 -17.65
CA GLY A 183 -7.25 2.89 -16.42
C GLY A 183 -5.74 2.88 -16.29
N ILE A 184 -5.18 3.97 -15.76
CA ILE A 184 -3.76 4.12 -15.44
C ILE A 184 -3.66 4.35 -13.94
N SER A 185 -2.87 3.52 -13.26
CA SER A 185 -2.62 3.66 -11.82
C SER A 185 -1.14 3.97 -11.61
N LEU A 186 -0.88 4.92 -10.72
CA LEU A 186 0.48 5.36 -10.39
C LEU A 186 0.84 4.83 -9.01
N ASP A 187 2.12 4.63 -8.78
CA ASP A 187 2.63 4.18 -7.49
C ASP A 187 3.85 5.00 -7.07
N GLU A 188 4.45 4.62 -5.96
CA GLU A 188 5.57 5.35 -5.36
C GLU A 188 6.83 5.36 -6.23
N LEU A 189 6.91 4.46 -7.22
CA LEU A 189 8.02 4.41 -8.16
C LEU A 189 7.76 5.24 -9.42
N SER A 190 6.49 5.58 -9.69
CA SER A 190 6.10 6.35 -10.86
C SER A 190 6.77 7.72 -10.88
N ASN A 191 7.08 8.20 -12.07
CA ASN A 191 7.79 9.47 -12.26
C ASN A 191 7.32 10.18 -13.52
N GLU A 192 7.75 11.45 -13.67
CA GLU A 192 7.35 12.29 -14.81
C GLU A 192 7.73 11.69 -16.15
N LYS A 193 8.90 11.03 -16.22
CA LYS A 193 9.35 10.45 -17.48
C LYS A 193 8.38 9.37 -17.95
N GLU A 194 7.95 8.48 -17.03
CA GLU A 194 7.00 7.42 -17.36
C GLU A 194 5.67 8.00 -17.83
N ILE A 195 5.20 9.07 -17.18
CA ILE A 195 3.97 9.73 -17.61
C ILE A 195 4.14 10.32 -19.01
N LYS A 196 5.27 10.99 -19.27
CA LYS A 196 5.56 11.52 -20.61
C LYS A 196 5.62 10.41 -21.66
N ASP A 197 6.26 9.31 -21.31
CA ASP A 197 6.40 8.16 -22.24
C ASP A 197 5.02 7.58 -22.62
N ILE A 198 4.14 7.34 -21.63
CA ILE A 198 2.81 6.78 -21.92
C ILE A 198 1.92 7.79 -22.65
N VAL A 199 1.99 9.06 -22.29
CA VAL A 199 1.23 10.12 -23.00
C VAL A 199 1.71 10.23 -24.44
N THR A 200 3.04 10.20 -24.67
CA THR A 200 3.62 10.22 -26.03
C THR A 200 3.17 9.02 -26.84
N PHE A 201 3.16 7.83 -26.22
CA PHE A 201 2.68 6.61 -26.87
C PHE A 201 1.22 6.79 -27.33
N ILE A 202 0.34 7.25 -26.42
CA ILE A 202 -1.09 7.41 -26.72
C ILE A 202 -1.28 8.49 -27.82
N ALA A 203 -0.59 9.62 -27.70
CA ALA A 203 -0.68 10.70 -28.69
C ALA A 203 -0.24 10.23 -30.08
N THR A 204 0.84 9.47 -30.13
CA THR A 204 1.36 8.91 -31.40
C THR A 204 0.35 7.94 -32.00
N LEU A 205 -0.23 7.06 -31.19
CA LEU A 205 -1.21 6.07 -31.62
C LEU A 205 -2.47 6.71 -32.21
N LEU A 206 -2.86 7.86 -31.66
CA LEU A 206 -4.06 8.58 -32.08
C LEU A 206 -3.77 9.68 -33.11
N GLU A 207 -2.54 9.75 -33.60
CA GLU A 207 -2.09 10.74 -34.60
C GLU A 207 -2.25 12.19 -34.11
N LYS A 208 -2.03 12.40 -32.82
CA LYS A 208 -2.18 13.71 -32.15
C LYS A 208 -0.84 14.25 -31.67
N LYS A 209 0.22 14.04 -32.44
CA LYS A 209 1.59 14.42 -32.02
C LYS A 209 1.76 15.93 -31.80
N GLU A 210 0.95 16.74 -32.46
CA GLU A 210 1.02 18.20 -32.30
C GLU A 210 0.75 18.66 -30.87
N TYR A 211 0.00 17.85 -30.10
CA TYR A 211 -0.28 18.18 -28.69
C TYR A 211 0.94 17.98 -27.80
N LEU A 212 1.91 17.17 -28.23
CA LEU A 212 3.09 16.89 -27.42
C LEU A 212 3.96 18.14 -27.17
N GLU A 213 3.91 19.11 -28.09
CA GLU A 213 4.66 20.36 -27.95
C GLU A 213 4.08 21.26 -26.86
N HIS A 214 2.84 21.00 -26.47
CA HIS A 214 2.11 21.83 -25.50
C HIS A 214 1.98 21.19 -24.13
N ILE A 215 2.41 19.94 -23.98
CA ILE A 215 2.31 19.21 -22.71
C ILE A 215 3.17 19.88 -21.65
N LYS A 216 2.53 20.22 -20.53
CA LYS A 216 3.21 20.84 -19.40
C LYS A 216 3.01 20.01 -18.14
N PHE A 217 4.07 19.88 -17.37
CA PHE A 217 4.05 19.24 -16.06
C PHE A 217 4.19 20.34 -15.00
N ASP A 218 3.19 21.20 -14.94
CA ASP A 218 3.22 22.39 -14.08
C ASP A 218 2.11 22.39 -13.01
N LYS A 219 1.31 21.32 -12.96
CA LYS A 219 0.24 21.22 -11.97
C LYS A 219 0.83 20.83 -10.62
N VAL A 220 0.38 21.51 -9.59
CA VAL A 220 0.84 21.29 -8.22
C VAL A 220 -0.25 20.59 -7.41
N PHE A 221 0.14 20.04 -6.27
CA PHE A 221 -0.77 19.35 -5.37
C PHE A 221 -2.01 20.21 -5.08
N HIS A 222 -3.17 19.61 -5.30
CA HIS A 222 -4.44 20.22 -4.97
C HIS A 222 -5.45 19.14 -4.59
N LEU A 223 -6.14 19.34 -3.47
CA LEU A 223 -7.31 18.57 -3.05
C LEU A 223 -8.29 19.55 -2.41
N GLU A 224 -9.56 19.25 -2.52
CA GLU A 224 -10.57 20.09 -1.90
C GLU A 224 -10.31 20.24 -0.39
N SER A 225 -10.33 21.47 0.08
CA SER A 225 -9.97 21.80 1.47
C SER A 225 -10.81 21.07 2.52
N LEU A 226 -12.07 20.81 2.22
CA LEU A 226 -12.97 20.12 3.15
C LEU A 226 -12.58 18.68 3.43
N ALA A 227 -11.86 18.06 2.49
CA ALA A 227 -11.43 16.67 2.63
C ALA A 227 -10.03 16.54 3.25
N LEU A 228 -9.26 17.62 3.29
CA LEU A 228 -7.87 17.56 3.77
C LEU A 228 -7.78 17.30 5.27
N ARG A 229 -6.77 16.50 5.63
CA ARG A 229 -6.44 16.23 7.02
C ARG A 229 -5.84 17.46 7.68
N SER A 230 -6.44 17.87 8.79
CA SER A 230 -5.89 18.93 9.63
C SER A 230 -5.36 18.40 10.96
N SER A 231 -5.76 17.18 11.32
CA SER A 231 -5.33 16.57 12.57
C SER A 231 -3.89 16.05 12.50
N LYS A 232 -3.16 16.20 13.59
CA LYS A 232 -1.82 15.62 13.72
C LYS A 232 -1.93 14.12 13.89
N TRP A 233 -0.91 13.39 13.44
CA TRP A 233 -0.89 11.92 13.47
C TRP A 233 0.56 11.43 13.51
N MET A 234 0.74 10.21 13.97
CA MET A 234 2.07 9.59 14.11
C MET A 234 3.05 10.52 14.84
N GLN A 235 2.63 11.00 16.03
CA GLN A 235 3.44 11.95 16.81
C GLN A 235 4.37 11.27 17.82
N GLN A 236 4.34 9.96 17.90
CA GLN A 236 5.23 9.22 18.79
C GLN A 236 6.67 9.30 18.26
N ASP A 237 7.62 9.39 19.19
CA ASP A 237 9.05 9.55 18.86
C ASP A 237 9.58 8.51 17.87
N ILE A 238 8.99 7.33 17.85
CA ILE A 238 9.40 6.26 16.95
C ILE A 238 9.29 6.67 15.48
N PHE A 239 8.37 7.58 15.16
CA PHE A 239 8.15 8.03 13.78
C PHE A 239 9.00 9.24 13.39
N THR A 240 9.92 9.65 14.28
CA THR A 240 10.85 10.74 13.99
C THR A 240 12.31 10.37 14.21
N ASN A 241 12.58 9.30 14.98
CA ASN A 241 13.94 8.98 15.42
C ASN A 241 14.71 8.04 14.49
N TYR A 242 14.05 7.38 13.54
CA TYR A 242 14.69 6.30 12.74
C TYR A 242 14.53 6.55 11.24
N GLN A 243 14.76 7.79 10.81
CA GLN A 243 14.53 8.20 9.41
C GLN A 243 15.79 8.17 8.56
N SER A 244 16.85 7.53 9.04
CA SER A 244 18.03 7.24 8.24
C SER A 244 18.27 5.73 8.22
N GLU A 245 18.91 5.26 7.17
CA GLU A 245 19.24 3.84 7.01
C GLU A 245 19.98 3.31 8.25
N THR A 246 21.01 4.02 8.70
CA THR A 246 21.81 3.60 9.84
C THR A 246 21.00 3.50 11.12
N GLU A 247 20.17 4.51 11.42
CA GLU A 247 19.37 4.50 12.64
C GLU A 247 18.29 3.42 12.60
N LEU A 248 17.67 3.20 11.45
CA LEU A 248 16.69 2.12 11.31
C LEU A 248 17.34 0.75 11.50
N MET A 249 18.50 0.52 10.89
CA MET A 249 19.23 -0.74 11.06
C MET A 249 19.58 -1.01 12.52
N ARG A 250 20.08 0.01 13.21
CA ARG A 250 20.40 -0.09 14.64
C ARG A 250 19.13 -0.40 15.47
N TYR A 251 18.01 0.20 15.09
CA TYR A 251 16.74 -0.04 15.79
C TYR A 251 16.29 -1.49 15.59
N ILE A 252 16.37 -1.99 14.35
CA ILE A 252 16.02 -3.39 14.03
C ILE A 252 16.86 -4.35 14.89
N PHE A 253 18.19 -4.12 14.96
CA PHE A 253 19.06 -4.98 15.75
C PHE A 253 18.71 -4.92 17.24
N ARG A 254 18.43 -3.72 17.79
CA ARG A 254 18.03 -3.60 19.20
C ARG A 254 16.73 -4.35 19.49
N LEU A 255 15.81 -4.42 18.53
CA LEU A 255 14.58 -5.19 18.68
C LEU A 255 14.86 -6.70 18.64
N ALA A 256 15.70 -7.12 17.70
CA ALA A 256 16.07 -8.54 17.54
C ALA A 256 16.76 -9.07 18.82
N GLU A 257 17.62 -8.26 19.44
CA GLU A 257 18.33 -8.62 20.66
C GLU A 257 17.42 -8.88 21.87
N LYS A 258 16.16 -8.44 21.80
CA LYS A 258 15.21 -8.65 22.92
C LYS A 258 14.59 -10.05 22.91
N ASP A 259 14.86 -10.84 21.90
CA ASP A 259 14.29 -12.16 21.76
C ASP A 259 15.36 -13.15 21.34
N PHE A 260 15.08 -14.43 21.53
CA PHE A 260 15.99 -15.50 21.17
C PHE A 260 16.00 -15.73 19.67
N SER A 261 17.17 -15.70 19.07
CA SER A 261 17.36 -15.92 17.64
C SER A 261 17.88 -17.32 17.37
N LEU A 262 17.53 -17.86 16.19
CA LEU A 262 18.04 -19.17 15.76
C LEU A 262 19.56 -19.17 15.51
N VAL A 263 20.19 -18.00 15.40
CA VAL A 263 21.64 -17.89 15.30
C VAL A 263 22.31 -17.96 16.68
N ASP A 264 21.53 -17.76 17.75
CA ASP A 264 22.06 -17.78 19.14
C ASP A 264 22.03 -19.17 19.75
N GLY A 265 21.22 -20.06 19.20
CA GLY A 265 21.11 -21.41 19.74
C GLY A 265 19.96 -22.21 19.15
N MET A 266 19.79 -23.40 19.67
CA MET A 266 18.75 -24.32 19.20
C MET A 266 17.42 -24.02 19.86
N MET A 267 16.37 -23.88 19.07
CA MET A 267 15.03 -23.63 19.55
C MET A 267 14.23 -24.96 19.57
N PRO A 268 13.68 -25.36 20.71
CA PRO A 268 13.02 -26.67 20.82
C PRO A 268 11.57 -26.65 20.36
N LEU A 269 11.32 -26.17 19.16
CA LEU A 269 9.97 -26.11 18.56
C LEU A 269 9.96 -26.83 17.22
N GLY A 270 8.83 -27.47 16.91
CA GLY A 270 8.71 -28.40 15.80
C GLY A 270 9.00 -27.85 14.42
N SER A 271 8.55 -26.65 14.10
CA SER A 271 8.70 -26.10 12.76
C SER A 271 9.80 -25.05 12.62
N CYS A 272 10.62 -24.85 13.65
CA CYS A 272 11.65 -23.79 13.65
C CYS A 272 12.65 -23.94 12.52
N THR A 273 13.06 -25.17 12.21
CA THR A 273 14.04 -25.42 11.15
C THR A 273 13.54 -25.07 9.75
N MET A 274 12.24 -24.95 9.58
CA MET A 274 11.63 -24.56 8.30
C MET A 274 11.91 -23.09 7.95
N LYS A 275 12.41 -22.31 8.88
CA LYS A 275 12.74 -20.89 8.68
C LYS A 275 14.23 -20.67 8.39
N LEU A 276 15.04 -21.73 8.47
CA LEU A 276 16.46 -21.63 8.26
C LEU A 276 16.77 -21.81 6.76
N ASN A 277 17.06 -20.71 6.10
CA ASN A 277 17.39 -20.71 4.68
C ASN A 277 18.77 -20.04 4.52
N SER A 278 19.56 -20.54 3.59
CA SER A 278 20.83 -19.89 3.28
C SER A 278 20.58 -18.55 2.59
N ALA A 279 21.54 -17.65 2.68
CA ALA A 279 21.47 -16.35 1.99
C ALA A 279 21.30 -16.56 0.48
N ALA A 280 21.93 -17.59 -0.09
CA ALA A 280 21.80 -17.91 -1.51
C ALA A 280 20.38 -18.31 -1.89
N GLU A 281 19.68 -19.02 -1.01
CA GLU A 281 18.29 -19.41 -1.25
C GLU A 281 17.33 -18.21 -1.18
N LEU A 282 17.66 -17.21 -0.34
CA LEU A 282 16.84 -16.03 -0.18
C LEU A 282 17.10 -14.96 -1.26
N SER A 283 18.25 -15.02 -1.90
CA SER A 283 18.68 -14.02 -2.89
C SER A 283 17.63 -13.77 -3.99
N PRO A 284 16.99 -14.81 -4.60
CA PRO A 284 15.99 -14.57 -5.63
C PRO A 284 14.80 -13.71 -5.20
N VAL A 285 14.49 -13.65 -3.90
CA VAL A 285 13.37 -12.87 -3.38
C VAL A 285 13.52 -11.37 -3.71
N SER A 286 14.78 -10.91 -3.82
CA SER A 286 15.08 -9.50 -4.11
C SER A 286 15.39 -9.22 -5.59
N TRP A 287 15.46 -10.24 -6.44
CA TRP A 287 15.73 -10.01 -7.87
C TRP A 287 14.54 -9.34 -8.54
N ALA A 288 14.77 -8.24 -9.25
CA ALA A 288 13.72 -7.47 -9.89
C ALA A 288 12.83 -8.33 -10.80
N ASN A 289 13.43 -9.25 -11.54
CA ASN A 289 12.69 -10.14 -12.45
C ASN A 289 11.74 -11.10 -11.73
N LEU A 290 11.83 -11.22 -10.40
CA LEU A 290 10.93 -12.07 -9.61
C LEU A 290 10.11 -11.20 -8.64
N SER A 291 10.76 -10.29 -7.94
CA SER A 291 10.07 -9.48 -6.90
C SER A 291 9.07 -8.48 -7.48
N SER A 292 9.29 -8.05 -8.73
CA SER A 292 8.44 -7.03 -9.37
C SER A 292 7.36 -7.62 -10.29
N ILE A 293 7.24 -8.95 -10.40
CA ILE A 293 6.19 -9.60 -11.19
C ILE A 293 4.90 -9.61 -10.37
N HIS A 294 3.82 -9.15 -11.00
CA HIS A 294 2.48 -9.26 -10.41
C HIS A 294 1.90 -10.66 -10.64
N UNK A 295 1.26 -10.94 -9.71
CA UNK A 295 0.68 -12.07 -9.77
C UNK A 295 0.02 -12.34 -10.71
#